data_a5039e3c214858b060db5c30ae525b35
#
_entry.id   a5039e3c214858b060db5c30ae525b35
#
_cell.length_a   1.000
_cell.length_b   1.000
_cell.length_c   1.000
_cell.angle_alpha   90.00
_cell.angle_beta   90.00
_cell.angle_gamma   90.00
#
_symmetry.space_group_name_H-M   'P 1'
#
loop_
_entity.id
_entity.type
_entity.pdbx_description
1 polymer ?
#
loop_
_entity_poly.entity_id
_entity_poly.type
_entity_poly.pdbx_seq_one_letter_code
_entity_poly.pdbx_strand_id
1 'polypeptide(L)'
;MFNTMRKFCLLGMLALLLALLLAADPPLSAISYASSSKPSTGQNKIIVVSISQEELYAYDNGQLFISTPVATGRPDLPTPTGIYHIFNKYSPYTFISPWPVGSPYYYATVTANYAMEWAQGGYFLHDAPWRGYFGKGANNWHKDPLMGEDPGTHGCINTPTAVMAQIYHWATIGTTLQINA
;
A
#
# COMPACT_ATOMS: atom_id res chain seq x y z
N MET A 1 47.93 -79.98 14.16
CA MET A 1 48.15 -78.80 13.34
C MET A 1 46.87 -77.98 13.41
N PHE A 2 46.99 -76.78 13.93
CA PHE A 2 46.02 -75.68 13.85
C PHE A 2 44.63 -75.99 14.44
N ASN A 3 44.35 -75.53 15.65
CA ASN A 3 43.24 -74.66 15.91
C ASN A 3 42.93 -74.59 17.42
N THR A 4 43.49 -73.66 18.12
CA THR A 4 42.97 -73.32 19.47
C THR A 4 43.54 -71.98 19.87
N MET A 5 42.95 -70.87 19.38
CA MET A 5 43.10 -69.55 19.96
C MET A 5 42.08 -68.57 19.35
N ARG A 6 40.83 -68.75 19.71
CA ARG A 6 39.83 -67.76 19.34
C ARG A 6 38.59 -67.87 20.25
N LYS A 7 38.67 -67.67 21.54
CA LYS A 7 37.48 -67.61 22.39
C LYS A 7 37.55 -66.70 23.61
N PHE A 8 38.39 -65.69 23.63
CA PHE A 8 38.47 -64.76 24.77
C PHE A 8 38.46 -63.27 24.43
N CYS A 9 37.80 -62.88 23.38
CA CYS A 9 37.69 -61.45 23.05
C CYS A 9 36.30 -60.94 22.78
N LEU A 10 35.23 -61.62 23.23
CA LEU A 10 33.86 -61.27 22.93
C LEU A 10 32.99 -60.88 24.15
N LEU A 11 33.52 -60.85 25.36
CA LEU A 11 32.78 -60.42 26.54
C LEU A 11 33.10 -59.00 27.06
N GLY A 12 34.12 -58.36 26.51
CA GLY A 12 34.54 -57.01 26.97
C GLY A 12 33.89 -55.83 26.22
N MET A 13 33.24 -56.08 25.07
CA MET A 13 32.66 -54.99 24.25
C MET A 13 31.18 -54.76 24.40
N LEU A 14 30.45 -55.59 25.17
CA LEU A 14 29.02 -55.45 25.35
C LEU A 14 28.62 -54.58 26.56
N ALA A 15 29.58 -54.25 27.44
CA ALA A 15 29.31 -53.40 28.60
C ALA A 15 29.52 -51.89 28.37
N LEU A 16 30.12 -51.49 27.22
CA LEU A 16 30.40 -50.10 26.94
C LEU A 16 29.38 -49.43 25.99
N LEU A 17 28.43 -50.19 25.48
CA LEU A 17 27.40 -49.71 24.54
C LEU A 17 26.05 -49.41 25.17
N LEU A 18 25.88 -49.65 26.49
CA LEU A 18 24.62 -49.39 27.19
C LEU A 18 24.61 -48.14 28.06
N ALA A 19 25.71 -47.40 28.09
CA ALA A 19 25.81 -46.16 28.89
C ALA A 19 25.65 -44.86 28.07
N LEU A 20 25.31 -44.93 26.76
CA LEU A 20 25.22 -43.77 25.90
C LEU A 20 23.80 -43.43 25.42
N LEU A 21 22.76 -43.93 26.08
CA LEU A 21 21.35 -43.75 25.70
C LEU A 21 20.49 -43.06 26.76
N LEU A 22 21.10 -42.24 27.63
CA LEU A 22 20.37 -41.38 28.55
C LEU A 22 20.88 -39.95 28.52
N ALA A 23 21.15 -39.42 27.31
CA ALA A 23 21.17 -37.99 27.11
C ALA A 23 19.70 -37.58 26.98
N ALA A 24 19.10 -37.13 28.08
CA ALA A 24 17.81 -36.48 28.05
C ALA A 24 17.91 -35.22 27.17
N ASP A 25 17.16 -35.21 26.07
CA ASP A 25 16.98 -34.01 25.27
C ASP A 25 16.44 -32.91 26.18
N PRO A 26 17.02 -31.67 26.12
CA PRO A 26 16.43 -30.55 26.82
C PRO A 26 15.02 -30.33 26.26
N PRO A 27 14.04 -30.00 27.10
CA PRO A 27 12.70 -29.70 26.60
C PRO A 27 12.81 -28.56 25.60
N LEU A 28 12.32 -28.80 24.37
CA LEU A 28 12.07 -27.72 23.42
C LEU A 28 11.15 -26.73 24.12
N SER A 29 11.74 -25.64 24.60
CA SER A 29 10.98 -24.47 25.02
C SER A 29 10.20 -23.99 23.79
N ALA A 30 8.92 -24.30 23.75
CA ALA A 30 8.00 -23.74 22.79
C ALA A 30 8.07 -22.22 22.96
N ILE A 31 8.81 -21.55 22.06
CA ILE A 31 8.74 -20.11 21.92
C ILE A 31 7.32 -19.84 21.42
N SER A 32 6.41 -19.60 22.35
CA SER A 32 5.12 -19.02 22.06
C SER A 32 5.38 -17.63 21.46
N TYR A 33 5.37 -17.54 20.14
CA TYR A 33 5.15 -16.29 19.48
C TYR A 33 3.72 -15.87 19.80
N ALA A 34 3.55 -15.17 20.93
CA ALA A 34 2.37 -14.39 21.16
C ALA A 34 2.36 -13.33 20.06
N SER A 35 1.63 -13.60 18.98
CA SER A 35 1.24 -12.61 18.01
C SER A 35 0.37 -11.61 18.77
N SER A 36 1.01 -10.60 19.33
CA SER A 36 0.33 -9.43 19.86
C SER A 36 -0.23 -8.64 18.67
N SER A 37 -1.35 -9.10 18.14
CA SER A 37 -2.18 -8.28 17.28
C SER A 37 -2.82 -7.20 18.15
N LYS A 38 -2.04 -6.16 18.48
CA LYS A 38 -2.60 -4.89 18.94
C LYS A 38 -3.61 -4.46 17.86
N PRO A 39 -4.87 -4.12 18.20
CA PRO A 39 -5.79 -3.56 17.23
C PRO A 39 -5.09 -2.37 16.56
N SER A 40 -4.95 -2.42 15.24
CA SER A 40 -4.39 -1.33 14.46
C SER A 40 -5.34 -0.13 14.62
N THR A 41 -5.07 0.72 15.57
CA THR A 41 -5.59 2.08 15.59
C THR A 41 -4.93 2.74 14.40
N GLY A 42 -5.63 3.17 13.36
CA GLY A 42 -5.19 3.65 12.05
C GLY A 42 -3.85 4.43 11.92
N GLN A 43 -3.05 4.46 12.97
CA GLN A 43 -1.80 5.18 13.12
C GLN A 43 -0.64 4.68 12.25
N ASN A 44 -0.72 3.46 11.70
CA ASN A 44 0.33 2.88 10.87
C ASN A 44 -0.08 2.74 9.39
N LYS A 45 -1.16 3.40 8.98
CA LYS A 45 -1.60 3.45 7.59
C LYS A 45 -1.01 4.69 6.93
N ILE A 46 -0.28 4.48 5.84
CA ILE A 46 0.39 5.54 5.10
C ILE A 46 0.09 5.36 3.62
N ILE A 47 -0.33 6.43 2.97
CA ILE A 47 -0.42 6.54 1.51
C ILE A 47 0.75 7.39 1.06
N VAL A 48 1.54 6.89 0.12
CA VAL A 48 2.66 7.60 -0.51
C VAL A 48 2.36 7.81 -1.97
N VAL A 49 2.45 9.04 -2.45
CA VAL A 49 2.29 9.39 -3.87
C VAL A 49 3.60 9.94 -4.40
N SER A 50 4.06 9.42 -5.53
CA SER A 50 5.18 9.95 -6.30
C SER A 50 4.63 10.64 -7.54
N ILE A 51 4.77 11.98 -7.60
CA ILE A 51 4.33 12.79 -8.76
C ILE A 51 5.18 12.46 -9.99
N SER A 52 6.49 12.29 -9.82
CA SER A 52 7.38 11.98 -10.96
C SER A 52 7.14 10.60 -11.58
N GLN A 53 6.58 9.66 -10.81
CA GLN A 53 6.21 8.33 -11.29
C GLN A 53 4.73 8.24 -11.68
N GLU A 54 3.89 9.16 -11.19
CA GLU A 54 2.43 9.09 -11.25
C GLU A 54 1.93 7.76 -10.66
N GLU A 55 2.42 7.44 -9.44
CA GLU A 55 2.13 6.18 -8.76
C GLU A 55 1.79 6.43 -7.30
N LEU A 56 0.85 5.65 -6.79
CA LEU A 56 0.42 5.63 -5.39
C LEU A 56 0.74 4.27 -4.77
N TYR A 57 1.24 4.29 -3.55
CA TYR A 57 1.51 3.13 -2.72
C TYR A 57 0.80 3.30 -1.37
N ALA A 58 0.00 2.33 -0.95
CA ALA A 58 -0.60 2.30 0.38
C ALA A 58 0.05 1.19 1.22
N TYR A 59 0.44 1.54 2.44
CA TYR A 59 1.12 0.64 3.38
C TYR A 59 0.32 0.49 4.67
N ASP A 60 0.23 -0.74 5.17
CA ASP A 60 -0.32 -1.07 6.48
C ASP A 60 0.79 -1.69 7.34
N ASN A 61 1.14 -1.05 8.47
CA ASN A 61 2.23 -1.50 9.34
C ASN A 61 3.56 -1.74 8.59
N GLY A 62 3.87 -0.90 7.60
CA GLY A 62 5.08 -0.98 6.79
C GLY A 62 5.03 -2.03 5.66
N GLN A 63 3.96 -2.80 5.54
CA GLN A 63 3.75 -3.74 4.43
C GLN A 63 2.91 -3.10 3.33
N LEU A 64 3.29 -3.32 2.08
CA LEU A 64 2.53 -2.84 0.93
C LEU A 64 1.15 -3.51 0.92
N PHE A 65 0.09 -2.70 1.06
CA PHE A 65 -1.30 -3.13 0.93
C PHE A 65 -1.73 -3.13 -0.54
N ILE A 66 -1.48 -2.03 -1.25
CA ILE A 66 -1.84 -1.89 -2.67
C ILE A 66 -0.98 -0.80 -3.32
N SER A 67 -0.74 -0.91 -4.63
CA SER A 67 -0.21 0.17 -5.46
C SER A 67 -1.06 0.37 -6.71
N THR A 68 -1.02 1.58 -7.27
CA THR A 68 -1.79 1.92 -8.47
C THR A 68 -1.20 3.13 -9.17
N PRO A 69 -1.20 3.14 -10.52
CA PRO A 69 -0.97 4.37 -11.24
C PRO A 69 -2.06 5.40 -10.92
N VAL A 70 -1.67 6.68 -10.89
CA VAL A 70 -2.55 7.82 -10.59
C VAL A 70 -2.44 8.88 -11.68
N ALA A 71 -3.28 9.92 -11.59
CA ALA A 71 -3.08 11.17 -12.29
C ALA A 71 -3.07 12.30 -11.27
N THR A 72 -2.01 13.11 -11.26
CA THR A 72 -1.85 14.25 -10.37
C THR A 72 -2.09 15.58 -11.11
N GLY A 73 -1.88 16.70 -10.40
CA GLY A 73 -2.11 18.04 -10.92
C GLY A 73 -1.24 18.39 -12.11
N ARG A 74 -1.85 19.04 -13.11
CA ARG A 74 -1.15 19.62 -14.27
C ARG A 74 -0.10 20.67 -13.83
N PRO A 75 0.87 21.05 -14.70
CA PRO A 75 1.96 21.95 -14.31
C PRO A 75 1.55 23.30 -13.75
N ASP A 76 0.45 23.89 -14.22
CA ASP A 76 -0.08 25.18 -13.76
C ASP A 76 -1.07 25.08 -12.57
N LEU A 77 -1.50 23.87 -12.22
CA LEU A 77 -2.30 23.55 -11.03
C LEU A 77 -1.76 22.28 -10.36
N PRO A 78 -0.51 22.30 -9.87
CA PRO A 78 0.17 21.11 -9.39
C PRO A 78 -0.45 20.56 -8.11
N THR A 79 -0.33 19.25 -7.90
CA THR A 79 -0.59 18.63 -6.60
C THR A 79 0.49 19.08 -5.61
N PRO A 80 0.13 19.72 -4.48
CA PRO A 80 1.12 20.17 -3.50
C PRO A 80 1.86 18.98 -2.84
N THR A 81 3.19 19.06 -2.78
CA THR A 81 4.03 18.10 -2.06
C THR A 81 4.02 18.34 -0.56
N GLY A 82 4.24 17.28 0.23
CA GLY A 82 4.29 17.38 1.69
C GLY A 82 3.69 16.18 2.40
N ILE A 83 3.48 16.34 3.70
CA ILE A 83 2.82 15.35 4.55
C ILE A 83 1.49 15.92 5.02
N TYR A 84 0.43 15.18 4.72
CA TYR A 84 -0.95 15.52 4.99
C TYR A 84 -1.64 14.38 5.73
N HIS A 85 -2.89 14.61 6.14
CA HIS A 85 -3.75 13.58 6.73
C HIS A 85 -5.14 13.63 6.09
N ILE A 86 -5.72 12.47 5.85
CA ILE A 86 -7.11 12.39 5.43
C ILE A 86 -8.00 12.89 6.57
N PHE A 87 -8.79 13.93 6.34
CA PHE A 87 -9.65 14.49 7.38
C PHE A 87 -11.16 14.39 7.08
N ASN A 88 -11.55 14.16 5.81
CA ASN A 88 -12.91 13.84 5.42
C ASN A 88 -12.97 12.72 4.40
N LYS A 89 -14.10 11.99 4.39
CA LYS A 89 -14.37 10.92 3.42
C LYS A 89 -15.82 11.01 2.96
N TYR A 90 -16.03 10.90 1.66
CA TYR A 90 -17.34 11.01 1.02
C TYR A 90 -17.55 9.87 0.01
N SER A 91 -18.80 9.38 -0.07
CA SER A 91 -19.22 8.38 -1.07
C SER A 91 -20.73 8.48 -1.31
N PRO A 92 -21.18 8.99 -2.47
CA PRO A 92 -20.41 9.67 -3.52
C PRO A 92 -20.03 11.13 -3.19
N TYR A 93 -19.23 11.77 -4.06
CA TYR A 93 -18.93 13.20 -3.99
C TYR A 93 -19.00 13.83 -5.39
N THR A 94 -19.73 14.96 -5.48
CA THR A 94 -19.89 15.70 -6.74
C THR A 94 -18.99 16.93 -6.76
N PHE A 95 -18.09 16.97 -7.73
CA PHE A 95 -17.21 18.09 -8.00
C PHE A 95 -17.89 19.09 -8.93
N ILE A 96 -17.99 20.33 -8.49
CA ILE A 96 -18.51 21.46 -9.27
C ILE A 96 -17.33 22.43 -9.48
N SER A 97 -17.12 22.84 -10.72
CA SER A 97 -16.03 23.78 -11.04
C SER A 97 -16.20 25.09 -10.27
N PRO A 98 -15.16 25.55 -9.54
CA PRO A 98 -15.16 26.88 -8.94
C PRO A 98 -14.91 27.99 -9.98
N TRP A 99 -14.49 27.62 -11.19
CA TRP A 99 -14.23 28.55 -12.30
C TRP A 99 -15.47 28.67 -13.20
N PRO A 100 -15.75 29.86 -13.73
CA PRO A 100 -16.88 30.07 -14.66
C PRO A 100 -16.63 29.37 -16.00
N VAL A 101 -17.72 29.06 -16.69
CA VAL A 101 -17.69 28.56 -18.08
C VAL A 101 -16.87 29.53 -18.94
N GLY A 102 -15.95 29.02 -19.76
CA GLY A 102 -15.03 29.81 -20.58
C GLY A 102 -13.66 30.05 -19.91
N SER A 103 -13.50 29.76 -18.62
CA SER A 103 -12.17 29.73 -18.00
C SER A 103 -11.35 28.54 -18.55
N PRO A 104 -10.02 28.69 -18.76
CA PRO A 104 -9.16 27.55 -19.12
C PRO A 104 -9.10 26.45 -18.05
N TYR A 105 -9.58 26.75 -16.84
CA TYR A 105 -9.63 25.81 -15.73
C TYR A 105 -11.03 25.25 -15.47
N TYR A 106 -12.03 25.68 -16.26
CA TYR A 106 -13.38 25.14 -16.11
C TYR A 106 -13.42 23.63 -16.43
N TYR A 107 -14.17 22.90 -15.63
CA TYR A 107 -14.53 21.50 -15.90
C TYR A 107 -16.03 21.29 -15.69
N ALA A 108 -16.63 20.39 -16.46
CA ALA A 108 -18.00 19.98 -16.29
C ALA A 108 -18.18 19.27 -14.92
N THR A 109 -19.38 19.40 -14.33
CA THR A 109 -19.72 18.71 -13.08
C THR A 109 -19.51 17.19 -13.25
N VAL A 110 -18.74 16.58 -12.35
CA VAL A 110 -18.47 15.16 -12.34
C VAL A 110 -18.68 14.58 -10.94
N THR A 111 -19.01 13.29 -10.86
CA THR A 111 -19.23 12.61 -9.58
C THR A 111 -18.27 11.44 -9.43
N ALA A 112 -17.48 11.48 -8.35
CA ALA A 112 -16.67 10.36 -7.91
C ALA A 112 -17.49 9.45 -7.00
N ASN A 113 -17.23 8.14 -7.03
CA ASN A 113 -17.87 7.19 -6.12
C ASN A 113 -17.25 7.25 -4.72
N TYR A 114 -15.97 7.55 -4.63
CA TYR A 114 -15.16 7.59 -3.41
C TYR A 114 -14.22 8.79 -3.43
N ALA A 115 -14.29 9.64 -2.43
CA ALA A 115 -13.44 10.80 -2.29
C ALA A 115 -12.95 10.97 -0.86
N MET A 116 -11.65 11.23 -0.67
CA MET A 116 -10.99 11.49 0.60
C MET A 116 -10.30 12.86 0.53
N GLU A 117 -10.74 13.79 1.38
CA GLU A 117 -10.19 15.14 1.46
C GLU A 117 -8.95 15.15 2.34
N TRP A 118 -7.87 15.80 1.86
CA TRP A 118 -6.58 15.82 2.54
C TRP A 118 -5.97 17.23 2.70
N ALA A 119 -6.46 18.22 1.97
CA ALA A 119 -6.07 19.62 2.18
C ALA A 119 -7.23 20.57 1.95
N GLN A 120 -7.20 21.71 2.62
CA GLN A 120 -8.16 22.80 2.41
C GLN A 120 -8.05 23.35 0.99
N GLY A 121 -9.15 23.83 0.43
CA GLY A 121 -9.18 24.36 -0.95
C GLY A 121 -9.61 23.32 -1.98
N GLY A 122 -10.14 22.17 -1.55
CA GLY A 122 -10.75 21.19 -2.46
C GLY A 122 -9.75 20.16 -3.01
N TYR A 123 -8.73 19.81 -2.26
CA TYR A 123 -7.77 18.76 -2.63
C TYR A 123 -8.24 17.40 -2.14
N PHE A 124 -8.43 16.48 -3.07
CA PHE A 124 -8.93 15.12 -2.81
C PHE A 124 -8.05 14.04 -3.43
N LEU A 125 -8.03 12.89 -2.79
CA LEU A 125 -7.70 11.60 -3.41
C LEU A 125 -9.05 10.92 -3.72
N HIS A 126 -9.34 10.65 -5.00
CA HIS A 126 -10.64 10.16 -5.43
C HIS A 126 -10.58 9.29 -6.69
N ASP A 127 -11.60 8.50 -6.93
CA ASP A 127 -11.73 7.82 -8.22
C ASP A 127 -12.18 8.79 -9.32
N ALA A 128 -11.76 8.47 -10.54
CA ALA A 128 -12.12 9.25 -11.72
C ALA A 128 -12.66 8.31 -12.81
N PRO A 129 -13.93 7.87 -12.73
CA PRO A 129 -14.52 6.95 -13.69
C PRO A 129 -14.60 7.51 -15.12
N TRP A 130 -14.44 8.82 -15.28
CA TRP A 130 -14.37 9.53 -16.57
C TRP A 130 -12.99 9.52 -17.22
N ARG A 131 -11.94 9.08 -16.50
CA ARG A 131 -10.55 9.06 -16.97
C ARG A 131 -10.17 7.65 -17.42
N GLY A 132 -9.51 7.56 -18.58
CA GLY A 132 -9.05 6.28 -19.15
C GLY A 132 -7.54 6.07 -19.07
N TYR A 133 -6.76 7.09 -18.65
CA TYR A 133 -5.31 7.01 -18.54
C TYR A 133 -4.82 7.48 -17.16
N PHE A 134 -3.95 6.66 -16.56
CA PHE A 134 -3.27 6.90 -15.31
C PHE A 134 -1.81 6.48 -15.44
N GLY A 135 -0.92 7.02 -14.63
CA GLY A 135 0.48 6.70 -14.64
C GLY A 135 1.34 7.77 -15.31
N LYS A 136 2.59 7.42 -15.59
CA LYS A 136 3.63 8.38 -16.01
C LYS A 136 3.17 9.28 -17.17
N GLY A 137 3.18 10.59 -16.91
CA GLY A 137 2.76 11.62 -17.89
C GLY A 137 1.28 12.01 -17.79
N ALA A 138 0.48 11.37 -16.92
CA ALA A 138 -0.93 11.71 -16.72
C ALA A 138 -1.15 13.12 -16.14
N ASN A 139 -0.11 13.76 -15.63
CA ASN A 139 -0.09 15.14 -15.15
C ASN A 139 0.37 16.17 -16.19
N ASN A 140 0.56 15.76 -17.43
CA ASN A 140 0.94 16.61 -18.55
C ASN A 140 -0.02 16.42 -19.72
N TRP A 141 0.07 17.25 -20.75
CA TRP A 141 -0.72 17.09 -21.95
C TRP A 141 -0.56 15.70 -22.58
N HIS A 142 -1.65 14.97 -22.66
CA HIS A 142 -1.73 13.66 -23.29
C HIS A 142 -3.13 13.43 -23.88
N LYS A 143 -3.25 12.36 -24.65
CA LYS A 143 -4.55 11.90 -25.17
C LYS A 143 -5.11 10.82 -24.27
N ASP A 144 -6.13 11.16 -23.49
CA ASP A 144 -6.89 10.22 -22.68
C ASP A 144 -7.93 9.49 -23.55
N PRO A 145 -8.05 8.15 -23.44
CA PRO A 145 -9.00 7.38 -24.25
C PRO A 145 -10.48 7.72 -23.99
N LEU A 146 -10.83 8.29 -22.85
CA LEU A 146 -12.22 8.64 -22.48
C LEU A 146 -12.47 10.14 -22.54
N MET A 147 -11.50 10.96 -22.13
CA MET A 147 -11.64 12.43 -22.04
C MET A 147 -11.17 13.16 -23.32
N GLY A 148 -10.35 12.54 -24.15
CA GLY A 148 -9.67 13.22 -25.27
C GLY A 148 -8.39 13.94 -24.79
N GLU A 149 -8.19 15.20 -25.22
CA GLU A 149 -7.03 15.99 -24.76
C GLU A 149 -7.14 16.33 -23.28
N ASP A 150 -6.16 15.90 -22.50
CA ASP A 150 -6.13 16.05 -21.04
C ASP A 150 -4.78 16.56 -20.57
N PRO A 151 -4.73 17.69 -19.85
CA PRO A 151 -3.50 18.26 -19.31
C PRO A 151 -3.11 17.73 -17.92
N GLY A 152 -3.89 16.84 -17.33
CA GLY A 152 -3.79 16.42 -15.93
C GLY A 152 -4.91 17.01 -15.06
N THR A 153 -4.86 16.75 -13.74
CA THR A 153 -5.91 17.19 -12.81
C THR A 153 -5.75 18.68 -12.42
N HIS A 154 -6.66 19.16 -11.58
CA HIS A 154 -6.59 20.50 -10.97
C HIS A 154 -5.93 20.47 -9.57
N GLY A 155 -5.02 19.53 -9.34
CA GLY A 155 -4.31 19.32 -8.08
C GLY A 155 -4.82 18.13 -7.24
N CYS A 156 -5.98 17.58 -7.56
CA CYS A 156 -6.45 16.31 -6.95
C CYS A 156 -5.57 15.13 -7.42
N ILE A 157 -5.61 14.04 -6.67
CA ILE A 157 -5.01 12.75 -7.03
C ILE A 157 -6.12 11.83 -7.49
N ASN A 158 -6.14 11.52 -8.79
CA ASN A 158 -7.12 10.64 -9.40
C ASN A 158 -6.62 9.19 -9.45
N THR A 159 -7.46 8.22 -9.11
CA THR A 159 -7.17 6.79 -9.16
C THR A 159 -8.22 6.03 -9.96
N PRO A 160 -7.91 4.81 -10.48
CA PRO A 160 -8.91 3.90 -11.00
C PRO A 160 -9.95 3.54 -9.95
N THR A 161 -11.25 3.50 -10.32
CA THR A 161 -12.37 3.30 -9.39
C THR A 161 -12.23 2.02 -8.54
N ALA A 162 -11.87 0.89 -9.14
CA ALA A 162 -11.76 -0.38 -8.42
C ALA A 162 -10.69 -0.36 -7.32
N VAL A 163 -9.60 0.37 -7.53
CA VAL A 163 -8.52 0.52 -6.55
C VAL A 163 -8.91 1.56 -5.50
N MET A 164 -9.52 2.68 -5.92
CA MET A 164 -9.99 3.68 -4.97
C MET A 164 -11.00 3.12 -3.97
N ALA A 165 -11.89 2.23 -4.40
CA ALA A 165 -12.82 1.54 -3.49
C ALA A 165 -12.08 0.80 -2.37
N GLN A 166 -11.00 0.07 -2.70
CA GLN A 166 -10.19 -0.66 -1.71
C GLN A 166 -9.47 0.31 -0.76
N ILE A 167 -8.82 1.35 -1.31
CA ILE A 167 -8.12 2.37 -0.51
C ILE A 167 -9.12 3.11 0.40
N TYR A 168 -10.30 3.47 -0.11
CA TYR A 168 -11.34 4.16 0.63
C TYR A 168 -11.82 3.34 1.84
N HIS A 169 -12.12 2.06 1.66
CA HIS A 169 -12.58 1.21 2.76
C HIS A 169 -11.46 0.87 3.75
N TRP A 170 -10.22 0.80 3.28
CA TRP A 170 -9.07 0.55 4.13
C TRP A 170 -8.64 1.79 4.92
N ALA A 171 -8.54 2.97 4.31
CA ALA A 171 -8.09 4.21 4.95
C ALA A 171 -9.08 4.72 5.99
N THR A 172 -8.58 5.25 7.09
CA THR A 172 -9.36 5.92 8.15
C THR A 172 -9.09 7.42 8.16
N ILE A 173 -9.96 8.20 8.79
CA ILE A 173 -9.62 9.59 9.15
C ILE A 173 -8.32 9.57 9.97
N GLY A 174 -7.40 10.48 9.65
CA GLY A 174 -6.05 10.52 10.23
C GLY A 174 -5.00 9.69 9.47
N THR A 175 -5.38 8.88 8.45
CA THR A 175 -4.40 8.20 7.59
C THR A 175 -3.44 9.22 6.99
N THR A 176 -2.14 8.98 7.13
CA THR A 176 -1.10 9.84 6.57
C THR A 176 -1.08 9.73 5.05
N LEU A 177 -1.01 10.88 4.37
CA LEU A 177 -0.77 11.01 2.94
C LEU A 177 0.54 11.79 2.73
N GLN A 178 1.56 11.12 2.23
CA GLN A 178 2.85 11.70 1.86
C GLN A 178 2.92 11.87 0.35
N ILE A 179 3.17 13.08 -0.12
CA ILE A 179 3.26 13.41 -1.55
C ILE A 179 4.68 13.89 -1.85
N ASN A 180 5.37 13.14 -2.69
CA ASN A 180 6.73 13.41 -3.13
C ASN A 180 6.73 13.90 -4.59
N ALA A 181 7.74 14.73 -4.93
CA ALA A 181 7.94 15.20 -6.31
C ALA A 181 8.29 14.06 -7.28
#